data_2db03f0a4b01181bb1d62441e12e26ed
#
_entry.id   2db03f0a4b01181bb1d62441e12e26ed
#
_cell.length_a   1.000
_cell.length_b   1.000
_cell.length_c   1.000
_cell.angle_alpha   90.00
_cell.angle_beta   90.00
_cell.angle_gamma   90.00
#
_symmetry.space_group_name_H-M   'P 1'
#
loop_
_entity.id
_entity.type
_entity.pdbx_description
1 polymer ?
#
loop_
_entity_poly.entity_id
_entity_poly.type
_entity_poly.pdbx_seq_one_letter_code
_entity_poly.pdbx_strand_id
1 'polypeptide(L)'
;MSMEEKLNFQTSQDFSESILKPNNEKAIAETIKYCYKKNIPLEINGLGSKKNIGKNFQSQKTLDLSKYSGIIKYEPEELYIKVKSGTSIKAIKEELDKKNQQLAFEPNDFGSLFDGKSNEGTIGGVLSCNFAGPRRFKVGSARDHVLG
;
A
#
# COMPACT_ATOMS: atom_id res chain seq x y z
N MET A 1 35.89 6.48 19.64
CA MET A 1 34.83 6.33 18.62
C MET A 1 34.00 5.14 19.01
N SER A 2 32.87 5.39 19.66
CA SER A 2 32.05 4.35 20.27
C SER A 2 31.26 3.56 19.19
N MET A 3 30.87 2.32 19.52
CA MET A 3 30.02 1.48 18.63
C MET A 3 28.71 2.14 18.26
N GLU A 4 28.23 3.12 19.01
CA GLU A 4 27.02 3.91 18.71
C GLU A 4 27.21 4.91 17.56
N GLU A 5 28.43 5.42 17.32
CA GLU A 5 28.70 6.32 16.19
C GLU A 5 28.75 5.61 14.84
N LYS A 6 29.03 4.29 14.81
CA LYS A 6 29.01 3.50 13.56
C LYS A 6 27.61 3.07 13.10
N LEU A 7 26.59 3.16 13.96
CA LEU A 7 25.21 2.82 13.63
C LEU A 7 24.45 3.99 12.95
N ASN A 8 25.02 5.18 12.92
CA ASN A 8 24.37 6.40 12.39
C ASN A 8 24.65 6.69 10.91
N PHE A 9 25.31 5.81 10.16
CA PHE A 9 25.76 6.10 8.80
C PHE A 9 25.00 5.39 7.68
N GLN A 10 23.78 4.89 7.91
CA GLN A 10 22.93 4.39 6.82
C GLN A 10 21.48 4.76 7.06
N THR A 11 21.00 5.67 6.24
CA THR A 11 19.65 6.20 6.04
C THR A 11 19.33 7.52 6.74
N SER A 12 20.01 8.58 6.38
CA SER A 12 19.43 9.92 6.50
C SER A 12 18.37 10.06 5.39
N GLN A 13 17.14 9.68 5.68
CA GLN A 13 16.03 9.97 4.79
C GLN A 13 15.91 11.49 4.71
N ASP A 14 16.05 12.05 3.51
CA ASP A 14 15.88 13.47 3.29
C ASP A 14 14.39 13.82 3.40
N PHE A 15 14.03 14.52 4.48
CA PHE A 15 12.67 14.98 4.72
C PHE A 15 12.38 16.35 4.09
N SER A 16 13.26 16.91 3.26
CA SER A 16 13.03 18.17 2.56
C SER A 16 11.96 18.04 1.47
N GLU A 17 11.88 16.88 0.82
CA GLU A 17 10.93 16.62 -0.24
C GLU A 17 9.48 16.59 0.24
N SER A 18 8.56 17.04 -0.61
CA SER A 18 7.11 16.98 -0.37
C SER A 18 6.57 15.55 -0.52
N ILE A 19 7.21 14.70 -1.36
CA ILE A 19 6.81 13.31 -1.60
C ILE A 19 7.94 12.39 -1.12
N LEU A 20 7.65 11.58 -0.11
CA LEU A 20 8.58 10.63 0.50
C LEU A 20 8.23 9.21 0.04
N LYS A 21 9.20 8.48 -0.53
CA LYS A 21 9.01 7.15 -1.14
C LYS A 21 9.88 6.09 -0.46
N PRO A 22 9.58 5.72 0.79
CA PRO A 22 10.33 4.69 1.49
C PRO A 22 10.14 3.31 0.85
N ASN A 23 11.18 2.47 0.92
CA ASN A 23 11.18 1.11 0.39
C ASN A 23 11.24 0.03 1.49
N ASN A 24 11.29 0.42 2.76
CA ASN A 24 11.36 -0.48 3.90
C ASN A 24 10.57 0.07 5.10
N GLU A 25 10.25 -0.82 6.04
CA GLU A 25 9.42 -0.51 7.22
C GLU A 25 10.05 0.51 8.14
N LYS A 26 11.37 0.47 8.32
CA LYS A 26 12.10 1.42 9.17
C LYS A 26 11.94 2.85 8.65
N ALA A 27 12.16 3.06 7.36
CA ALA A 27 11.99 4.37 6.73
C ALA A 27 10.53 4.86 6.77
N ILE A 28 9.54 3.96 6.62
CA ILE A 28 8.13 4.29 6.80
C ILE A 28 7.88 4.78 8.23
N ALA A 29 8.35 4.03 9.22
CA ALA A 29 8.15 4.37 10.63
C ALA A 29 8.84 5.70 11.00
N GLU A 30 10.05 5.96 10.48
CA GLU A 30 10.77 7.22 10.68
C GLU A 30 10.03 8.40 10.06
N THR A 31 9.49 8.24 8.84
CA THR A 31 8.67 9.26 8.18
C THR A 31 7.44 9.63 9.02
N ILE A 32 6.71 8.62 9.49
CA ILE A 32 5.51 8.85 10.31
C ILE A 32 5.87 9.54 11.62
N LYS A 33 6.92 9.07 12.31
CA LYS A 33 7.42 9.68 13.56
C LYS A 33 7.85 11.14 13.36
N TYR A 34 8.55 11.44 12.27
CA TYR A 34 8.96 12.79 11.94
C TYR A 34 7.77 13.72 11.73
N CYS A 35 6.82 13.32 10.87
CA CYS A 35 5.64 14.12 10.58
C CYS A 35 4.76 14.30 11.84
N TYR A 36 4.60 13.26 12.65
CA TYR A 36 3.86 13.34 13.91
C TYR A 36 4.50 14.33 14.90
N LYS A 37 5.82 14.24 15.13
CA LYS A 37 6.55 15.16 16.04
C LYS A 37 6.50 16.62 15.58
N LYS A 38 6.42 16.86 14.28
CA LYS A 38 6.39 18.20 13.70
C LYS A 38 4.98 18.71 13.42
N ASN A 39 3.93 17.94 13.77
CA ASN A 39 2.54 18.24 13.44
C ASN A 39 2.31 18.52 11.94
N ILE A 40 3.01 17.76 11.06
CA ILE A 40 2.91 17.90 9.61
C ILE A 40 1.78 16.99 9.10
N PRO A 41 0.72 17.52 8.47
CA PRO A 41 -0.31 16.71 7.83
C PRO A 41 0.28 15.84 6.73
N LEU A 42 0.09 14.51 6.85
CA LEU A 42 0.66 13.50 5.97
C LEU A 42 -0.43 12.77 5.18
N GLU A 43 -0.37 12.85 3.86
CA GLU A 43 -1.16 12.01 2.97
C GLU A 43 -0.45 10.67 2.78
N ILE A 44 -1.19 9.55 2.88
CA ILE A 44 -0.66 8.22 2.58
C ILE A 44 -1.22 7.75 1.25
N ASN A 45 -0.34 7.40 0.33
CA ASN A 45 -0.67 7.06 -1.04
C ASN A 45 0.01 5.75 -1.47
N GLY A 46 -0.67 5.00 -2.35
CA GLY A 46 -0.08 3.88 -3.11
C GLY A 46 0.02 4.29 -4.58
N LEU A 47 -0.76 3.62 -5.46
CA LEU A 47 -0.83 3.97 -6.88
C LEU A 47 -1.87 5.08 -7.20
N GLY A 48 -2.45 5.70 -6.19
CA GLY A 48 -3.33 6.85 -6.37
C GLY A 48 -4.71 6.58 -6.96
N SER A 49 -5.10 5.32 -7.20
CA SER A 49 -6.38 4.97 -7.84
C SER A 49 -7.64 5.50 -7.15
N LYS A 50 -7.52 5.91 -5.89
CA LYS A 50 -8.63 6.40 -5.06
C LYS A 50 -8.46 7.85 -4.61
N LYS A 51 -7.50 8.57 -5.18
CA LYS A 51 -7.16 9.94 -4.79
C LYS A 51 -8.33 10.92 -4.94
N ASN A 52 -9.18 10.69 -5.93
CA ASN A 52 -10.33 11.54 -6.24
C ASN A 52 -11.60 11.13 -5.49
N ILE A 53 -11.51 10.19 -4.53
CA ILE A 53 -12.64 9.74 -3.73
C ILE A 53 -12.60 10.40 -2.36
N GLY A 54 -13.70 11.01 -1.96
CA GLY A 54 -13.85 11.66 -0.65
C GLY A 54 -13.62 13.16 -0.68
N LYS A 55 -13.33 13.73 0.50
CA LYS A 55 -13.08 15.18 0.63
C LYS A 55 -11.65 15.51 0.27
N ASN A 56 -11.44 16.65 -0.39
CA ASN A 56 -10.12 17.19 -0.60
C ASN A 56 -9.42 17.45 0.73
N PHE A 57 -8.21 16.96 0.83
CA PHE A 57 -7.36 17.09 2.02
C PHE A 57 -6.10 17.87 1.64
N GLN A 58 -5.77 18.87 2.43
CA GLN A 58 -4.53 19.62 2.26
C GLN A 58 -3.43 18.95 3.07
N SER A 59 -2.57 18.18 2.40
CA SER A 59 -1.36 17.62 2.99
C SER A 59 -0.16 18.52 2.72
N GLN A 60 0.77 18.55 3.66
CA GLN A 60 2.07 19.20 3.44
C GLN A 60 3.09 18.19 2.89
N LYS A 61 2.90 16.91 3.20
CA LYS A 61 3.75 15.82 2.71
C LYS A 61 2.93 14.62 2.29
N THR A 62 3.46 13.87 1.33
CA THR A 62 2.88 12.60 0.86
C THR A 62 3.84 11.46 1.15
N LEU A 63 3.35 10.43 1.82
CA LEU A 63 4.02 9.13 1.99
C LEU A 63 3.57 8.21 0.86
N ASP A 64 4.39 8.08 -0.17
CA ASP A 64 4.14 7.21 -1.31
C ASP A 64 4.72 5.82 -1.05
N LEU A 65 3.84 4.85 -0.83
CA LEU A 65 4.19 3.46 -0.53
C LEU A 65 4.38 2.60 -1.79
N SER A 66 4.35 3.16 -2.98
CA SER A 66 4.50 2.39 -4.23
C SER A 66 5.83 1.64 -4.33
N LYS A 67 6.90 2.13 -3.70
CA LYS A 67 8.19 1.45 -3.61
C LYS A 67 8.26 0.38 -2.51
N TYR A 68 7.35 0.41 -1.53
CA TYR A 68 7.22 -0.64 -0.53
C TYR A 68 6.32 -1.75 -1.05
N SER A 69 6.77 -2.45 -2.08
CA SER A 69 6.02 -3.46 -2.82
C SER A 69 6.77 -4.79 -2.90
N GLY A 70 6.07 -5.84 -3.23
CA GLY A 70 6.57 -7.18 -3.46
C GLY A 70 5.83 -8.25 -2.66
N ILE A 71 5.90 -9.47 -3.15
CA ILE A 71 5.37 -10.67 -2.49
C ILE A 71 6.45 -11.16 -1.53
N ILE A 72 6.11 -11.34 -0.27
CA ILE A 72 7.02 -11.81 0.79
C ILE A 72 6.98 -13.33 0.85
N LYS A 73 5.75 -13.91 0.77
CA LYS A 73 5.53 -15.34 0.82
C LYS A 73 4.23 -15.69 0.10
N TYR A 74 4.21 -16.81 -0.59
CA TYR A 74 3.02 -17.37 -1.20
C TYR A 74 3.00 -18.87 -0.98
N GLU A 75 1.96 -19.38 -0.33
CA GLU A 75 1.72 -20.79 -0.08
C GLU A 75 0.39 -21.18 -0.73
N PRO A 76 0.43 -21.65 -1.99
CA PRO A 76 -0.78 -21.97 -2.75
C PRO A 76 -1.64 -23.04 -2.09
N GLU A 77 -1.05 -24.03 -1.46
CA GLU A 77 -1.76 -25.13 -0.81
C GLU A 77 -2.46 -24.70 0.48
N GLU A 78 -1.90 -23.68 1.17
CA GLU A 78 -2.46 -23.08 2.37
C GLU A 78 -3.42 -21.91 2.03
N LEU A 79 -3.56 -21.58 0.76
CA LEU A 79 -4.43 -20.51 0.26
C LEU A 79 -4.13 -19.13 0.87
N TYR A 80 -2.87 -18.83 1.17
CA TYR A 80 -2.51 -17.48 1.62
C TYR A 80 -1.31 -16.90 0.88
N ILE A 81 -1.32 -15.58 0.78
CA ILE A 81 -0.22 -14.80 0.22
C ILE A 81 0.12 -13.63 1.16
N LYS A 82 1.40 -13.47 1.50
CA LYS A 82 1.92 -12.35 2.29
C LYS A 82 2.60 -11.35 1.36
N VAL A 83 2.13 -10.12 1.37
CA VAL A 83 2.60 -9.06 0.47
C VAL A 83 2.82 -7.75 1.21
N LYS A 84 3.69 -6.90 0.68
CA LYS A 84 3.85 -5.53 1.16
C LYS A 84 2.68 -4.67 0.72
N SER A 85 2.31 -3.67 1.52
CA SER A 85 1.11 -2.84 1.28
C SER A 85 1.10 -2.07 -0.04
N GLY A 86 2.26 -1.71 -0.57
CA GLY A 86 2.41 -1.04 -1.87
C GLY A 86 2.34 -1.98 -3.09
N THR A 87 2.14 -3.28 -2.89
CA THR A 87 2.03 -4.23 -4.01
C THR A 87 0.75 -3.99 -4.78
N SER A 88 0.86 -3.89 -6.12
CA SER A 88 -0.31 -3.69 -6.98
C SER A 88 -1.21 -4.93 -6.99
N ILE A 89 -2.52 -4.71 -7.10
CA ILE A 89 -3.48 -5.80 -7.28
C ILE A 89 -3.17 -6.61 -8.53
N LYS A 90 -2.74 -5.94 -9.60
CA LYS A 90 -2.32 -6.59 -10.84
C LYS A 90 -1.22 -7.62 -10.60
N ALA A 91 -0.14 -7.24 -9.90
CA ALA A 91 0.97 -8.14 -9.61
C ALA A 91 0.55 -9.35 -8.75
N ILE A 92 -0.38 -9.12 -7.81
CA ILE A 92 -0.94 -10.21 -6.99
C ILE A 92 -1.75 -11.17 -7.87
N LYS A 93 -2.62 -10.67 -8.73
CA LYS A 93 -3.40 -11.49 -9.66
C LYS A 93 -2.50 -12.31 -10.60
N GLU A 94 -1.49 -11.69 -11.20
CA GLU A 94 -0.52 -12.36 -12.06
C GLU A 94 0.22 -13.52 -11.34
N GLU A 95 0.50 -13.38 -10.04
CA GLU A 95 1.13 -14.47 -9.27
C GLU A 95 0.15 -15.60 -8.96
N LEU A 96 -1.08 -15.25 -8.57
CA LEU A 96 -2.13 -16.23 -8.27
C LEU A 96 -2.53 -17.03 -9.53
N ASP A 97 -2.60 -16.38 -10.68
CA ASP A 97 -2.95 -17.01 -11.97
C ASP A 97 -1.98 -18.15 -12.35
N LYS A 98 -0.68 -18.06 -11.97
CA LYS A 98 0.30 -19.13 -12.19
C LYS A 98 -0.07 -20.46 -11.50
N LYS A 99 -0.93 -20.38 -10.49
CA LYS A 99 -1.42 -21.52 -9.70
C LYS A 99 -2.93 -21.75 -9.87
N ASN A 100 -3.54 -21.16 -10.89
CA ASN A 100 -5.00 -21.19 -11.11
C ASN A 100 -5.81 -20.76 -9.89
N GLN A 101 -5.30 -19.79 -9.14
CA GLN A 101 -5.96 -19.19 -7.97
C GLN A 101 -6.35 -17.74 -8.23
N GLN A 102 -7.28 -17.22 -7.44
CA GLN A 102 -7.74 -15.84 -7.54
C GLN A 102 -8.06 -15.27 -6.16
N LEU A 103 -8.11 -13.94 -6.06
CA LEU A 103 -8.66 -13.27 -4.89
C LEU A 103 -10.17 -13.58 -4.79
N ALA A 104 -10.65 -13.96 -3.60
CA ALA A 104 -12.07 -14.23 -3.40
C ALA A 104 -12.91 -12.95 -3.52
N PHE A 105 -12.39 -11.81 -3.04
CA PHE A 105 -13.02 -10.49 -3.16
C PHE A 105 -12.69 -9.82 -4.50
N GLU A 106 -13.48 -8.84 -4.87
CA GLU A 106 -13.33 -8.08 -6.12
C GLU A 106 -12.81 -6.66 -5.81
N PRO A 107 -11.51 -6.37 -6.03
CA PRO A 107 -11.00 -5.01 -5.97
C PRO A 107 -11.62 -4.15 -7.07
N ASN A 108 -12.15 -2.98 -6.71
CA ASN A 108 -12.75 -2.07 -7.67
C ASN A 108 -11.66 -1.34 -8.48
N ASP A 109 -11.85 -1.28 -9.79
CA ASP A 109 -11.02 -0.48 -10.69
C ASP A 109 -11.56 0.95 -10.81
N PHE A 110 -11.08 1.84 -9.94
CA PHE A 110 -11.44 3.24 -9.98
C PHE A 110 -10.66 4.04 -11.03
N GLY A 111 -9.54 3.52 -11.52
CA GLY A 111 -8.77 4.17 -12.58
C GLY A 111 -9.57 4.33 -13.85
N SER A 112 -10.33 3.31 -14.22
CA SER A 112 -11.22 3.35 -15.39
C SER A 112 -12.27 4.46 -15.32
N LEU A 113 -12.72 4.81 -14.11
CA LEU A 113 -13.74 5.86 -13.89
C LEU A 113 -13.16 7.27 -13.95
N PHE A 114 -11.93 7.48 -13.47
CA PHE A 114 -11.38 8.82 -13.30
C PHE A 114 -10.35 9.17 -14.39
N ASP A 115 -9.47 8.24 -14.73
CA ASP A 115 -8.32 8.50 -15.60
C ASP A 115 -8.40 7.78 -16.94
N GLY A 116 -9.47 6.99 -17.17
CA GLY A 116 -9.66 6.18 -18.38
C GLY A 116 -8.65 5.03 -18.54
N LYS A 117 -7.81 4.78 -17.51
CA LYS A 117 -6.83 3.68 -17.48
C LYS A 117 -7.11 2.77 -16.30
N SER A 118 -7.06 1.46 -16.55
CA SER A 118 -7.22 0.48 -15.49
C SER A 118 -6.20 0.68 -14.37
N ASN A 119 -6.68 0.89 -13.14
CA ASN A 119 -5.86 1.03 -11.94
C ASN A 119 -6.64 0.56 -10.72
N GLU A 120 -6.57 -0.72 -10.41
CA GLU A 120 -7.16 -1.29 -9.19
C GLU A 120 -6.43 -0.84 -7.91
N GLY A 121 -5.25 -0.25 -8.07
CA GLY A 121 -4.44 0.27 -6.98
C GLY A 121 -3.54 -0.77 -6.32
N THR A 122 -3.17 -0.48 -5.06
CA THR A 122 -2.36 -1.37 -4.21
C THR A 122 -3.24 -2.12 -3.22
N ILE A 123 -2.75 -3.26 -2.73
CA ILE A 123 -3.48 -4.04 -1.71
C ILE A 123 -3.73 -3.21 -0.45
N GLY A 124 -2.78 -2.41 0.00
CA GLY A 124 -2.96 -1.51 1.14
C GLY A 124 -4.10 -0.51 0.91
N GLY A 125 -4.18 0.09 -0.29
CA GLY A 125 -5.27 1.00 -0.66
C GLY A 125 -6.64 0.30 -0.73
N VAL A 126 -6.69 -0.93 -1.22
CA VAL A 126 -7.93 -1.74 -1.26
C VAL A 126 -8.42 -2.04 0.14
N LEU A 127 -7.53 -2.52 1.03
CA LEU A 127 -7.87 -2.85 2.42
C LEU A 127 -8.28 -1.62 3.23
N SER A 128 -7.59 -0.49 3.04
CA SER A 128 -7.90 0.76 3.76
C SER A 128 -9.30 1.27 3.44
N CYS A 129 -9.70 1.25 2.16
CA CYS A 129 -11.01 1.71 1.73
C CYS A 129 -12.10 0.65 1.92
N ASN A 130 -11.73 -0.63 1.88
CA ASN A 130 -12.64 -1.77 1.97
C ASN A 130 -13.82 -1.70 0.97
N PHE A 131 -13.62 -1.07 -0.18
CA PHE A 131 -14.58 -1.11 -1.27
C PHE A 131 -14.58 -2.50 -1.89
N ALA A 132 -15.75 -3.01 -2.19
CA ALA A 132 -15.93 -4.33 -2.75
C ALA A 132 -16.98 -4.31 -3.86
N GLY A 133 -16.79 -5.15 -4.85
CA GLY A 133 -17.70 -5.33 -5.96
C GLY A 133 -19.00 -6.07 -5.58
N PRO A 134 -19.87 -6.37 -6.55
CA PRO A 134 -21.19 -6.96 -6.31
C PRO A 134 -21.13 -8.35 -5.66
N ARG A 135 -20.04 -9.10 -5.82
CA ARG A 135 -19.85 -10.40 -5.15
C ARG A 135 -19.72 -10.31 -3.62
N ARG A 136 -19.59 -9.11 -3.06
CA ARG A 136 -19.49 -8.89 -1.61
C ARG A 136 -20.56 -9.63 -0.80
N PHE A 137 -21.78 -9.70 -1.30
CA PHE A 137 -22.88 -10.39 -0.61
C PHE A 137 -22.64 -11.91 -0.47
N LYS A 138 -21.81 -12.48 -1.34
CA LYS A 138 -21.52 -13.91 -1.35
C LYS A 138 -20.19 -14.26 -0.72
N VAL A 139 -19.16 -13.44 -0.95
CA VAL A 139 -17.77 -13.76 -0.59
C VAL A 139 -17.18 -12.85 0.50
N GLY A 140 -17.92 -11.83 0.93
CA GLY A 140 -17.40 -10.83 1.87
C GLY A 140 -16.60 -9.71 1.19
N SER A 141 -16.10 -8.80 2.01
CA SER A 141 -15.26 -7.67 1.60
C SER A 141 -13.78 -8.03 1.68
N ALA A 142 -12.90 -7.16 1.18
CA ALA A 142 -11.45 -7.39 1.22
C ALA A 142 -10.92 -7.64 2.65
N ARG A 143 -11.44 -6.92 3.65
CA ARG A 143 -11.01 -7.07 5.06
C ARG A 143 -11.39 -8.41 5.67
N ASP A 144 -12.43 -9.07 5.18
CA ASP A 144 -12.85 -10.39 5.69
C ASP A 144 -11.86 -11.50 5.32
N HIS A 145 -10.96 -11.23 4.38
CA HIS A 145 -9.93 -12.16 3.90
C HIS A 145 -8.52 -11.85 4.44
N VAL A 146 -8.38 -10.91 5.37
CA VAL A 146 -7.08 -10.54 5.95
C VAL A 146 -6.82 -11.36 7.21
N LEU A 147 -5.67 -12.01 7.25
CA LEU A 147 -5.24 -12.83 8.39
C LEU A 147 -4.36 -12.06 9.38
N GLY A 148 -3.74 -10.95 8.96
CA GLY A 148 -2.86 -10.16 9.82
C GLY A 148 -1.84 -9.34 9.05
#